data_d5cfb41de42cb11622e8e7f75c7b2f9c
#
_entry.id   d5cfb41de42cb11622e8e7f75c7b2f9c
#
_cell.length_a   1.000
_cell.length_b   1.000
_cell.length_c   1.000
_cell.angle_alpha   90.00
_cell.angle_beta   90.00
_cell.angle_gamma   90.00
#
_symmetry.space_group_name_H-M   'P 1'
#
loop_
_entity.id
_entity.type
_entity.pdbx_description
1 polymer ?
#
loop_
_entity_poly.entity_id
_entity_poly.type
_entity_poly.pdbx_seq_one_letter_code
_entity_poly.pdbx_strand_id
1 'polypeptide(L)'
;MKLSTIEFKGYKRLQNASCNVDGHVIAFIGPNESGKSSVLRGLSWLSDDDAPALSLRDQNRRAAPSDQTLVVRARYRIDEEDLAALQELNLDTSAAIDARTVTEFRRSRRKNGEAITGIETSLTRNPQPFQVTHDALSKVKASYQDTKRLLAEYDVHETPDLVRDIQHTVDPKDLDWDEERVSTARELFSRIDNISSRVNEINIRSAKVSLLKKHLANAVAQLGLATTAGELPDPKREMRLLLAQRAPEFILFTDNDRELAENYNLGDENLRNNPPAPLRNLLTVAETTAYTVWAASVSGDPAIMRTLERKINATIREKIEPMWTQARLTIDVTLNQGGLLEVNIQEIDSPDYTVTPIAERSDGLRAFLGLACFLIAANLPTPPVLLIDEAERNLLRRASRFGPCIKPRAACS
;
A
#
# COMPACT_ATOMS: atom_id res chain seq x y z
N MET A 1 1.12 10.36 1.15
CA MET A 1 1.85 10.34 -0.17
C MET A 1 0.96 10.76 -1.32
N LYS A 2 1.54 11.30 -2.40
CA LYS A 2 0.80 11.84 -3.54
C LYS A 2 1.21 11.13 -4.83
N LEU A 3 0.22 10.63 -5.59
CA LEU A 3 0.45 10.05 -6.92
C LEU A 3 1.09 11.10 -7.83
N SER A 4 2.20 10.75 -8.48
CA SER A 4 2.99 11.65 -9.33
C SER A 4 3.04 11.22 -10.80
N THR A 5 3.16 9.92 -11.05
CA THR A 5 3.32 9.40 -12.41
C THR A 5 2.65 8.03 -12.52
N ILE A 6 2.02 7.79 -13.64
CA ILE A 6 1.50 6.48 -14.04
C ILE A 6 2.14 6.05 -15.35
N GLU A 7 2.46 4.75 -15.45
CA GLU A 7 3.08 4.16 -16.63
C GLU A 7 2.35 2.87 -17.01
N PHE A 8 2.20 2.63 -18.31
CA PHE A 8 1.59 1.43 -18.86
C PHE A 8 2.46 0.85 -19.97
N LYS A 9 2.63 -0.47 -19.97
CA LYS A 9 3.36 -1.21 -21.01
C LYS A 9 2.57 -2.45 -21.46
N GLY A 10 2.08 -2.42 -22.69
CA GLY A 10 1.37 -3.57 -23.26
C GLY A 10 -0.03 -3.84 -22.68
N TYR A 11 -0.72 -2.83 -22.14
CA TYR A 11 -2.06 -2.96 -21.57
C TYR A 11 -3.12 -2.43 -22.54
N LYS A 12 -4.02 -3.29 -23.02
CA LYS A 12 -5.11 -2.93 -23.95
C LYS A 12 -4.61 -2.07 -25.11
N ARG A 13 -5.06 -0.81 -25.22
CA ARG A 13 -4.61 0.13 -26.24
C ARG A 13 -3.31 0.88 -25.90
N LEU A 14 -2.86 0.76 -24.65
CA LEU A 14 -1.67 1.43 -24.15
C LEU A 14 -0.42 0.57 -24.42
N GLN A 15 0.27 0.87 -25.51
CA GLN A 15 1.49 0.13 -25.89
C GLN A 15 2.66 0.48 -24.97
N ASN A 16 2.96 1.78 -24.88
CA ASN A 16 3.93 2.37 -23.96
C ASN A 16 3.46 3.80 -23.69
N ALA A 17 2.86 4.01 -22.54
CA ALA A 17 2.27 5.29 -22.18
C ALA A 17 2.73 5.71 -20.78
N SER A 18 3.04 6.98 -20.61
CA SER A 18 3.38 7.57 -19.33
C SER A 18 2.68 8.92 -19.19
N CYS A 19 2.19 9.23 -18.01
CA CYS A 19 1.52 10.47 -17.70
C CYS A 19 1.91 10.98 -16.32
N ASN A 20 2.26 12.27 -16.23
CA ASN A 20 2.39 12.95 -14.97
C ASN A 20 1.01 13.34 -14.45
N VAL A 21 0.71 12.97 -13.23
CA VAL A 21 -0.60 13.11 -12.58
C VAL A 21 -0.45 13.94 -11.30
N ASP A 22 0.03 15.16 -11.46
CA ASP A 22 0.25 16.09 -10.34
C ASP A 22 -0.94 17.04 -10.20
N GLY A 23 -1.95 16.64 -9.43
CA GLY A 23 -3.18 17.41 -9.21
C GLY A 23 -4.16 16.70 -8.29
N HIS A 24 -5.14 17.46 -7.75
CA HIS A 24 -6.25 16.88 -6.98
C HIS A 24 -7.31 16.27 -7.90
N VAL A 25 -7.47 16.81 -9.09
CA VAL A 25 -8.40 16.32 -10.12
C VAL A 25 -7.65 16.23 -11.43
N ILE A 26 -7.70 15.07 -12.06
CA ILE A 26 -7.03 14.79 -13.35
C ILE A 26 -8.08 14.27 -14.32
N ALA A 27 -8.19 14.91 -15.48
CA ALA A 27 -9.11 14.51 -16.52
C ALA A 27 -8.36 13.98 -17.75
N PHE A 28 -8.66 12.74 -18.14
CA PHE A 28 -8.21 12.17 -19.40
C PHE A 28 -9.20 12.51 -20.51
N ILE A 29 -8.82 13.39 -21.42
CA ILE A 29 -9.67 13.85 -22.52
C ILE A 29 -9.14 13.32 -23.85
N GLY A 30 -10.04 12.89 -24.71
CA GLY A 30 -9.69 12.37 -26.03
C GLY A 30 -10.88 11.72 -26.73
N PRO A 31 -10.73 11.38 -28.02
CA PRO A 31 -11.80 10.71 -28.78
C PRO A 31 -12.18 9.36 -28.17
N ASN A 32 -13.33 8.83 -28.59
CA ASN A 32 -13.71 7.48 -28.21
C ASN A 32 -12.64 6.50 -28.66
N GLU A 33 -12.44 5.44 -27.85
CA GLU A 33 -11.41 4.41 -28.09
C GLU A 33 -9.95 4.87 -27.99
N SER A 34 -9.65 6.09 -27.51
CA SER A 34 -8.27 6.57 -27.30
C SER A 34 -7.54 5.88 -26.14
N GLY A 35 -8.23 5.10 -25.32
CA GLY A 35 -7.65 4.37 -24.19
C GLY A 35 -7.94 4.96 -22.79
N LYS A 36 -8.82 5.97 -22.68
CA LYS A 36 -9.20 6.58 -21.39
C LYS A 36 -9.62 5.55 -20.35
N SER A 37 -10.63 4.73 -20.66
CA SER A 37 -11.09 3.66 -19.77
C SER A 37 -10.03 2.57 -19.56
N SER A 38 -9.07 2.43 -20.48
CA SER A 38 -7.93 1.50 -20.27
C SER A 38 -7.01 2.00 -19.17
N VAL A 39 -6.76 3.31 -19.08
CA VAL A 39 -5.98 3.90 -17.98
C VAL A 39 -6.66 3.61 -16.64
N LEU A 40 -7.96 3.92 -16.52
CA LEU A 40 -8.70 3.74 -15.27
C LEU A 40 -8.75 2.27 -14.83
N ARG A 41 -9.09 1.36 -15.76
CA ARG A 41 -9.14 -0.08 -15.47
C ARG A 41 -7.75 -0.66 -15.13
N GLY A 42 -6.68 -0.16 -15.75
CA GLY A 42 -5.33 -0.59 -15.43
C GLY A 42 -4.90 -0.14 -14.04
N LEU A 43 -5.28 1.05 -13.60
CA LEU A 43 -5.03 1.52 -12.23
C LEU A 43 -5.87 0.75 -11.20
N SER A 44 -7.14 0.46 -11.49
CA SER A 44 -7.97 -0.40 -10.65
C SER A 44 -7.36 -1.80 -10.52
N TRP A 45 -6.89 -2.40 -11.63
CA TRP A 45 -6.19 -3.69 -11.61
C TRP A 45 -4.88 -3.64 -10.79
N LEU A 46 -4.18 -2.51 -10.72
CA LEU A 46 -2.99 -2.34 -9.89
C LEU A 46 -3.28 -2.44 -8.39
N SER A 47 -4.46 -1.99 -7.94
CA SER A 47 -4.86 -2.01 -6.51
C SER A 47 -5.56 -3.30 -6.07
N ASP A 48 -5.99 -4.13 -7.00
CA ASP A 48 -6.69 -5.37 -6.67
C ASP A 48 -5.70 -6.44 -6.20
N ASP A 49 -5.66 -6.73 -4.91
CA ASP A 49 -4.68 -7.68 -4.33
C ASP A 49 -4.85 -9.11 -4.87
N ASP A 50 -6.08 -9.49 -5.22
CA ASP A 50 -6.41 -10.79 -5.80
C ASP A 50 -6.42 -10.77 -7.35
N ALA A 51 -5.88 -9.71 -7.96
CA ALA A 51 -5.94 -9.55 -9.41
C ALA A 51 -5.33 -10.75 -10.15
N PRO A 52 -6.06 -11.36 -11.07
CA PRO A 52 -5.54 -12.45 -11.87
C PRO A 52 -4.45 -11.96 -12.84
N ALA A 53 -3.73 -12.91 -13.41
CA ALA A 53 -2.83 -12.64 -14.54
C ALA A 53 -3.59 -11.91 -15.65
N LEU A 54 -2.88 -11.05 -16.37
CA LEU A 54 -3.47 -10.25 -17.45
C LEU A 54 -4.02 -11.15 -18.57
N SER A 55 -5.33 -11.08 -18.79
CA SER A 55 -6.00 -11.87 -19.81
C SER A 55 -5.50 -11.53 -21.23
N LEU A 56 -5.59 -12.45 -22.16
CA LEU A 56 -5.24 -12.19 -23.57
C LEU A 56 -6.03 -11.03 -24.19
N ARG A 57 -7.26 -10.77 -23.71
CA ARG A 57 -8.11 -9.66 -24.16
C ARG A 57 -7.61 -8.30 -23.67
N ASP A 58 -6.89 -8.29 -22.55
CA ASP A 58 -6.37 -7.09 -21.93
C ASP A 58 -4.91 -6.80 -22.32
N GLN A 59 -4.27 -7.71 -23.05
CA GLN A 59 -2.95 -7.47 -23.62
C GLN A 59 -3.00 -6.61 -24.88
N ASN A 60 -1.98 -5.78 -25.08
CA ASN A 60 -1.85 -5.01 -26.31
C ASN A 60 -1.53 -5.93 -27.49
N ARG A 61 -2.32 -5.86 -28.55
CA ARG A 61 -2.16 -6.74 -29.72
C ARG A 61 -0.90 -6.47 -30.55
N ARG A 62 -0.34 -5.25 -30.47
CA ARG A 62 0.86 -4.85 -31.22
C ARG A 62 2.15 -5.03 -30.43
N ALA A 63 2.06 -4.97 -29.10
CA ALA A 63 3.18 -5.10 -28.18
C ALA A 63 2.73 -5.92 -26.95
N ALA A 64 2.59 -7.22 -27.16
CA ALA A 64 2.19 -8.13 -26.08
C ALA A 64 3.30 -8.16 -25.01
N PRO A 65 2.95 -7.98 -23.71
CA PRO A 65 3.93 -7.98 -22.63
C PRO A 65 4.41 -9.40 -22.35
N SER A 66 5.70 -9.57 -22.00
CA SER A 66 6.24 -10.79 -21.42
C SER A 66 5.83 -10.93 -19.96
N ASP A 67 5.99 -12.12 -19.37
CA ASP A 67 5.60 -12.36 -17.98
C ASP A 67 6.37 -11.49 -16.99
N GLN A 68 7.58 -11.07 -17.32
CA GLN A 68 8.40 -10.16 -16.52
C GLN A 68 8.10 -8.67 -16.75
N THR A 69 7.26 -8.34 -17.73
CA THR A 69 6.92 -6.95 -18.02
C THR A 69 6.10 -6.36 -16.88
N LEU A 70 6.55 -5.23 -16.36
CA LEU A 70 5.74 -4.38 -15.47
C LEU A 70 4.70 -3.66 -16.33
N VAL A 71 3.47 -4.18 -16.32
CA VAL A 71 2.39 -3.73 -17.20
C VAL A 71 1.81 -2.40 -16.75
N VAL A 72 1.64 -2.23 -15.44
CA VAL A 72 1.17 -0.99 -14.82
C VAL A 72 2.13 -0.60 -13.70
N ARG A 73 2.45 0.68 -13.62
CA ARG A 73 3.24 1.26 -12.53
C ARG A 73 2.65 2.59 -12.11
N ALA A 74 2.52 2.79 -10.80
CA ALA A 74 2.23 4.06 -10.16
C ALA A 74 3.41 4.49 -9.29
N ARG A 75 3.79 5.77 -9.38
CA ARG A 75 4.84 6.40 -8.56
C ARG A 75 4.21 7.43 -7.65
N TYR A 76 4.66 7.48 -6.42
CA TYR A 76 4.15 8.37 -5.40
C TYR A 76 5.31 9.16 -4.80
N ARG A 77 5.13 10.48 -4.67
CA ARG A 77 5.99 11.32 -3.84
C ARG A 77 5.63 11.13 -2.38
N ILE A 78 6.65 11.05 -1.57
CA ILE A 78 6.53 10.98 -0.10
C ILE A 78 6.20 12.38 0.42
N ASP A 79 5.23 12.50 1.32
CA ASP A 79 4.86 13.74 2.00
C ASP A 79 5.37 13.79 3.45
N GLU A 80 5.09 14.89 4.15
CA GLU A 80 5.56 15.10 5.52
C GLU A 80 4.97 14.08 6.51
N GLU A 81 3.71 13.68 6.32
CA GLU A 81 3.05 12.68 7.17
C GLU A 81 3.66 11.29 6.98
N ASP A 82 4.05 10.94 5.78
CA ASP A 82 4.75 9.68 5.49
C ASP A 82 6.14 9.68 6.11
N LEU A 83 6.86 10.81 5.99
CA LEU A 83 8.19 10.94 6.60
C LEU A 83 8.12 10.83 8.12
N ALA A 84 7.14 11.46 8.76
CA ALA A 84 6.91 11.33 10.19
C ALA A 84 6.66 9.87 10.59
N ALA A 85 5.78 9.16 9.86
CA ALA A 85 5.51 7.76 10.11
C ALA A 85 6.75 6.87 9.91
N LEU A 86 7.59 7.16 8.92
CA LEU A 86 8.86 6.45 8.71
C LEU A 86 9.86 6.68 9.85
N GLN A 87 9.90 7.91 10.40
CA GLN A 87 10.77 8.25 11.52
C GLN A 87 10.35 7.54 12.82
N GLU A 88 9.05 7.31 13.02
CA GLU A 88 8.50 6.57 14.16
C GLU A 88 8.96 5.10 14.19
N LEU A 89 9.37 4.52 13.06
CA LEU A 89 9.92 3.15 13.02
C LEU A 89 11.25 3.02 13.76
N ASN A 90 11.94 4.11 14.07
CA ASN A 90 13.24 4.12 14.76
C ASN A 90 14.27 3.15 14.17
N LEU A 91 14.34 3.08 12.84
CA LEU A 91 15.24 2.17 12.12
C LEU A 91 16.70 2.63 12.27
N ASP A 92 17.60 1.67 12.44
CA ASP A 92 19.04 1.93 12.43
C ASP A 92 19.54 2.11 10.98
N THR A 93 19.60 3.37 10.54
CA THR A 93 19.93 3.77 9.17
C THR A 93 21.22 4.53 9.06
N SER A 94 21.84 4.53 7.87
CA SER A 94 23.10 5.23 7.57
C SER A 94 23.02 6.75 7.68
N ALA A 95 21.81 7.33 7.61
CA ALA A 95 21.55 8.76 7.77
C ALA A 95 20.11 8.98 8.25
N ALA A 96 19.76 10.23 8.57
CA ALA A 96 18.40 10.60 8.97
C ALA A 96 17.38 10.33 7.85
N ILE A 97 16.16 9.92 8.24
CA ILE A 97 15.04 9.74 7.32
C ILE A 97 14.42 11.11 7.06
N ASP A 98 14.58 11.63 5.85
CA ASP A 98 14.02 12.91 5.40
C ASP A 98 13.67 12.90 3.90
N ALA A 99 13.16 14.01 3.38
CA ALA A 99 12.74 14.15 1.99
C ALA A 99 13.89 14.03 0.96
N ARG A 100 15.17 14.05 1.38
CA ARG A 100 16.33 13.88 0.50
C ARG A 100 16.75 12.42 0.45
N THR A 101 16.53 11.70 1.54
CA THR A 101 16.94 10.30 1.69
C THR A 101 15.88 9.31 1.25
N VAL A 102 14.58 9.68 1.34
CA VAL A 102 13.43 8.86 0.87
C VAL A 102 12.59 9.72 -0.06
N THR A 103 12.64 9.44 -1.36
CA THR A 103 12.09 10.34 -2.38
C THR A 103 10.82 9.83 -3.06
N GLU A 104 10.72 8.54 -3.30
CA GLU A 104 9.63 7.95 -4.09
C GLU A 104 9.25 6.55 -3.58
N PHE A 105 7.96 6.28 -3.58
CA PHE A 105 7.40 4.94 -3.45
C PHE A 105 6.77 4.51 -4.78
N ARG A 106 6.85 3.21 -5.11
CA ARG A 106 6.33 2.65 -6.36
C ARG A 106 5.47 1.43 -6.09
N ARG A 107 4.29 1.39 -6.73
CA ARG A 107 3.50 0.17 -6.90
C ARG A 107 3.52 -0.22 -8.38
N SER A 108 3.71 -1.48 -8.66
CA SER A 108 3.73 -2.02 -10.03
C SER A 108 3.08 -3.39 -10.06
N ARG A 109 2.55 -3.79 -11.21
CA ARG A 109 2.03 -5.13 -11.40
C ARG A 109 2.58 -5.74 -12.69
N ARG A 110 3.02 -6.98 -12.58
CA ARG A 110 3.48 -7.77 -13.74
C ARG A 110 2.31 -8.38 -14.49
N LYS A 111 2.58 -8.83 -15.73
CA LYS A 111 1.60 -9.55 -16.54
C LYS A 111 1.03 -10.79 -15.85
N ASN A 112 1.84 -11.52 -15.10
CA ASN A 112 1.41 -12.71 -14.34
C ASN A 112 0.52 -12.39 -13.11
N GLY A 113 0.19 -11.12 -12.87
CA GLY A 113 -0.61 -10.67 -11.72
C GLY A 113 0.23 -10.31 -10.49
N GLU A 114 1.53 -10.59 -10.47
CA GLU A 114 2.41 -10.32 -9.33
C GLU A 114 2.50 -8.81 -9.03
N ALA A 115 2.13 -8.43 -7.81
CA ALA A 115 2.28 -7.08 -7.31
C ALA A 115 3.73 -6.85 -6.82
N ILE A 116 4.31 -5.73 -7.20
CA ILE A 116 5.68 -5.35 -6.82
C ILE A 116 5.65 -3.95 -6.25
N THR A 117 6.24 -3.81 -5.06
CA THR A 117 6.47 -2.51 -4.43
C THR A 117 7.95 -2.18 -4.43
N GLY A 118 8.28 -0.91 -4.51
CA GLY A 118 9.65 -0.41 -4.47
C GLY A 118 9.72 0.94 -3.77
N ILE A 119 10.89 1.24 -3.23
CA ILE A 119 11.19 2.53 -2.62
C ILE A 119 12.47 3.08 -3.25
N GLU A 120 12.50 4.37 -3.51
CA GLU A 120 13.71 5.06 -3.90
C GLU A 120 14.30 5.77 -2.68
N THR A 121 15.40 5.23 -2.20
CA THR A 121 16.07 5.71 -0.99
C THR A 121 17.59 5.55 -1.10
N SER A 122 18.32 6.54 -0.60
CA SER A 122 19.77 6.45 -0.39
C SER A 122 20.13 5.78 0.94
N LEU A 123 19.16 5.51 1.80
CA LEU A 123 19.39 4.91 3.10
C LEU A 123 19.75 3.43 2.97
N THR A 124 20.71 3.03 3.77
CA THR A 124 21.09 1.64 4.00
C THR A 124 21.06 1.38 5.50
N ARG A 125 21.25 0.15 5.91
CA ARG A 125 21.56 -0.19 7.30
C ARG A 125 22.78 0.62 7.75
N ASN A 126 22.86 0.99 9.03
CA ASN A 126 24.00 1.72 9.58
C ASN A 126 25.29 0.91 9.40
N PRO A 127 26.28 1.39 8.64
CA PRO A 127 27.51 0.65 8.38
C PRO A 127 28.49 0.68 9.56
N GLN A 128 28.31 1.56 10.53
CA GLN A 128 29.29 1.83 11.59
C GLN A 128 29.64 0.58 12.42
N PRO A 129 28.70 -0.25 12.91
CA PRO A 129 29.04 -1.46 13.66
C PRO A 129 29.92 -2.42 12.86
N PHE A 130 29.66 -2.58 11.56
CA PHE A 130 30.42 -3.45 10.67
C PHE A 130 31.81 -2.89 10.37
N GLN A 131 31.92 -1.58 10.14
CA GLN A 131 33.20 -0.91 9.91
C GLN A 131 34.13 -1.01 11.13
N VAL A 132 33.64 -0.71 12.33
CA VAL A 132 34.42 -0.79 13.57
C VAL A 132 34.86 -2.22 13.85
N THR A 133 34.00 -3.21 13.57
CA THR A 133 34.35 -4.63 13.70
C THR A 133 35.44 -5.03 12.71
N HIS A 134 35.31 -4.65 11.44
CA HIS A 134 36.28 -4.92 10.41
C HIS A 134 37.70 -4.33 10.77
N ASP A 135 37.70 -3.11 11.30
CA ASP A 135 38.94 -2.45 11.75
C ASP A 135 39.53 -3.13 12.98
N ALA A 136 38.72 -3.57 13.93
CA ALA A 136 39.15 -4.34 15.10
C ALA A 136 39.79 -5.68 14.69
N LEU A 137 39.19 -6.39 13.75
CA LEU A 137 39.73 -7.65 13.21
C LEU A 137 41.03 -7.46 12.46
N SER A 138 41.22 -6.34 11.77
CA SER A 138 42.49 -5.99 11.11
C SER A 138 43.64 -5.83 12.14
N LYS A 139 43.35 -5.24 13.31
CA LYS A 139 44.31 -5.14 14.43
C LYS A 139 44.63 -6.50 15.04
N VAL A 140 43.63 -7.41 15.16
CA VAL A 140 43.88 -8.80 15.58
C VAL A 140 44.85 -9.50 14.63
N LYS A 141 44.59 -9.42 13.31
CA LYS A 141 45.43 -10.02 12.28
C LYS A 141 46.88 -9.55 12.36
N ALA A 142 47.12 -8.23 12.50
CA ALA A 142 48.44 -7.66 12.64
C ALA A 142 49.16 -8.16 13.92
N SER A 143 48.48 -8.08 15.08
CA SER A 143 49.02 -8.52 16.36
C SER A 143 49.29 -10.04 16.39
N TYR A 144 48.48 -10.84 15.72
CA TYR A 144 48.72 -12.28 15.61
C TYR A 144 50.02 -12.58 14.84
N GLN A 145 50.24 -11.89 13.72
CA GLN A 145 51.46 -12.08 12.95
C GLN A 145 52.74 -11.80 13.79
N ASP A 146 52.67 -10.77 14.64
CA ASP A 146 53.78 -10.39 15.55
C ASP A 146 54.01 -11.39 16.69
N THR A 147 52.98 -12.19 17.02
CA THR A 147 53.01 -13.15 18.14
C THR A 147 53.05 -14.62 17.68
N LYS A 148 52.92 -14.91 16.39
CA LYS A 148 52.82 -16.24 15.81
C LYS A 148 53.87 -17.23 16.33
N ARG A 149 55.12 -16.81 16.43
CA ARG A 149 56.21 -17.65 16.96
C ARG A 149 56.07 -17.98 18.44
N LEU A 150 55.52 -17.06 19.23
CA LEU A 150 55.32 -17.21 20.67
C LEU A 150 54.12 -18.11 20.99
N LEU A 151 53.18 -18.23 20.04
CA LEU A 151 51.93 -18.97 20.20
C LEU A 151 51.98 -20.33 19.50
N ALA A 152 53.09 -20.70 18.83
CA ALA A 152 53.20 -21.92 18.04
C ALA A 152 52.92 -23.22 18.82
N GLU A 153 53.13 -23.19 20.16
CA GLU A 153 52.90 -24.36 21.04
C GLU A 153 51.49 -24.40 21.63
N TYR A 154 50.63 -23.42 21.32
CA TYR A 154 49.33 -23.25 21.98
C TYR A 154 48.14 -23.45 21.04
N ASP A 155 48.32 -24.06 19.87
CA ASP A 155 47.26 -24.41 18.91
C ASP A 155 46.32 -23.21 18.55
N VAL A 156 46.94 -22.05 18.24
CA VAL A 156 46.22 -20.81 17.90
C VAL A 156 46.41 -20.43 16.44
N HIS A 157 46.75 -21.39 15.59
CA HIS A 157 47.12 -21.18 14.18
C HIS A 157 45.94 -20.89 13.24
N GLU A 158 44.71 -21.22 13.64
CA GLU A 158 43.48 -20.93 12.84
C GLU A 158 43.08 -19.43 12.80
N THR A 159 43.65 -18.60 13.66
CA THR A 159 43.24 -17.20 13.82
C THR A 159 43.27 -16.37 12.51
N PRO A 160 44.28 -16.47 11.60
CA PRO A 160 44.28 -15.69 10.39
C PRO A 160 43.15 -16.01 9.42
N ASP A 161 42.80 -17.28 9.26
CA ASP A 161 41.74 -17.74 8.37
C ASP A 161 40.39 -17.37 8.95
N LEU A 162 40.16 -17.58 10.23
CA LEU A 162 38.96 -17.19 10.94
C LEU A 162 38.74 -15.67 10.86
N VAL A 163 39.75 -14.86 11.06
CA VAL A 163 39.65 -13.39 10.95
C VAL A 163 39.26 -12.98 9.52
N ARG A 164 39.84 -13.63 8.51
CA ARG A 164 39.43 -13.38 7.10
C ARG A 164 37.98 -13.74 6.85
N ASP A 165 37.50 -14.88 7.34
CA ASP A 165 36.16 -15.34 7.15
C ASP A 165 35.13 -14.41 7.83
N ILE A 166 35.47 -13.95 9.05
CA ILE A 166 34.65 -12.96 9.76
C ILE A 166 34.64 -11.63 9.01
N GLN A 167 35.81 -11.15 8.53
CA GLN A 167 35.88 -9.89 7.76
C GLN A 167 35.03 -9.95 6.50
N HIS A 168 34.93 -11.12 5.87
CA HIS A 168 34.07 -11.32 4.71
C HIS A 168 32.59 -11.28 5.09
N THR A 169 32.22 -11.91 6.20
CA THR A 169 30.85 -11.94 6.72
C THR A 169 30.36 -10.57 7.17
N VAL A 170 31.24 -9.77 7.81
CA VAL A 170 30.92 -8.42 8.32
C VAL A 170 31.42 -7.29 7.40
N ASP A 171 31.49 -7.51 6.10
CA ASP A 171 31.94 -6.50 5.14
C ASP A 171 31.03 -5.25 5.22
N PRO A 172 31.57 -4.06 5.56
CA PRO A 172 30.79 -2.83 5.66
C PRO A 172 30.26 -2.32 4.32
N LYS A 173 30.69 -2.90 3.20
CA LYS A 173 30.19 -2.57 1.86
C LYS A 173 29.00 -3.41 1.45
N ASP A 174 28.81 -4.55 2.11
CA ASP A 174 27.68 -5.45 1.89
C ASP A 174 26.88 -5.57 3.18
N LEU A 175 25.79 -4.80 3.25
CA LEU A 175 24.90 -4.68 4.42
C LEU A 175 23.61 -5.49 4.27
N ASP A 176 23.53 -6.36 3.28
CA ASP A 176 22.42 -7.29 3.11
C ASP A 176 22.66 -8.52 3.99
N TRP A 177 21.87 -8.62 5.06
CA TRP A 177 21.96 -9.68 6.07
C TRP A 177 20.69 -10.51 6.07
N ASP A 178 20.77 -11.70 5.49
CA ASP A 178 19.76 -12.73 5.58
C ASP A 178 19.96 -13.66 6.79
N GLU A 179 19.05 -14.58 7.01
CA GLU A 179 19.11 -15.53 8.12
C GLU A 179 20.34 -16.45 8.06
N GLU A 180 20.80 -16.81 6.88
CA GLU A 180 21.99 -17.64 6.68
C GLU A 180 23.26 -16.88 7.11
N ARG A 181 23.37 -15.63 6.71
CA ARG A 181 24.51 -14.77 7.07
C ARG A 181 24.54 -14.48 8.59
N VAL A 182 23.37 -14.24 9.20
CA VAL A 182 23.24 -14.10 10.67
C VAL A 182 23.72 -15.38 11.38
N SER A 183 23.30 -16.55 10.90
CA SER A 183 23.72 -17.83 11.46
C SER A 183 25.24 -18.05 11.36
N THR A 184 25.80 -17.76 10.20
CA THR A 184 27.26 -17.83 9.95
C THR A 184 28.02 -16.89 10.87
N ALA A 185 27.53 -15.65 11.05
CA ALA A 185 28.18 -14.68 11.94
C ALA A 185 28.18 -15.17 13.40
N ARG A 186 27.12 -15.76 13.88
CA ARG A 186 27.06 -16.35 15.24
C ARG A 186 28.04 -17.50 15.44
N GLU A 187 28.17 -18.39 14.44
CA GLU A 187 29.13 -19.47 14.49
C GLU A 187 30.57 -18.93 14.54
N LEU A 188 30.91 -18.00 13.67
CA LEU A 188 32.21 -17.37 13.62
C LEU A 188 32.51 -16.58 14.91
N PHE A 189 31.50 -15.93 15.49
CA PHE A 189 31.62 -15.27 16.80
C PHE A 189 32.02 -16.26 17.90
N SER A 190 31.33 -17.41 17.98
CA SER A 190 31.63 -18.44 18.98
C SER A 190 33.07 -18.99 18.84
N ARG A 191 33.55 -19.13 17.60
CA ARG A 191 34.91 -19.60 17.33
C ARG A 191 35.96 -18.59 17.75
N ILE A 192 35.81 -17.30 17.45
CA ILE A 192 36.77 -16.27 17.84
C ILE A 192 36.77 -15.99 19.34
N ASP A 193 35.62 -16.10 20.00
CA ASP A 193 35.50 -15.98 21.46
C ASP A 193 36.22 -17.12 22.18
N ASN A 194 36.12 -18.36 21.65
CA ASN A 194 36.90 -19.50 22.15
C ASN A 194 38.40 -19.26 22.00
N ILE A 195 38.85 -18.77 20.83
CA ILE A 195 40.27 -18.41 20.64
C ILE A 195 40.69 -17.30 21.62
N SER A 196 39.87 -16.28 21.83
CA SER A 196 40.13 -15.23 22.79
C SER A 196 40.28 -15.77 24.20
N SER A 197 39.45 -16.66 24.62
CA SER A 197 39.49 -17.34 25.93
C SER A 197 40.80 -18.16 26.09
N ARG A 198 41.12 -18.98 25.10
CA ARG A 198 42.35 -19.79 25.08
C ARG A 198 43.60 -18.91 25.14
N VAL A 199 43.68 -17.84 24.37
CA VAL A 199 44.83 -16.89 24.40
C VAL A 199 44.93 -16.21 25.76
N ASN A 200 43.80 -15.91 26.43
CA ASN A 200 43.80 -15.31 27.76
C ASN A 200 44.39 -16.23 28.84
N GLU A 201 44.24 -17.53 28.70
CA GLU A 201 44.84 -18.54 29.63
C GLU A 201 46.34 -18.68 29.46
N ILE A 202 46.92 -18.26 28.34
CA ILE A 202 48.37 -18.35 28.07
C ILE A 202 49.12 -17.38 28.99
N ASN A 203 50.02 -17.91 29.81
CA ASN A 203 50.85 -17.14 30.76
C ASN A 203 52.21 -16.78 30.16
N ILE A 204 52.21 -16.02 29.06
CA ILE A 204 53.44 -15.49 28.45
C ILE A 204 53.58 -14.02 28.82
N ARG A 205 54.68 -13.66 29.52
CA ARG A 205 55.02 -12.27 29.85
C ARG A 205 55.64 -11.57 28.63
N SER A 206 54.79 -11.13 27.70
CA SER A 206 55.18 -10.39 26.50
C SER A 206 54.18 -9.26 26.24
N ALA A 207 54.74 -8.07 25.97
CA ALA A 207 53.91 -6.91 25.58
C ALA A 207 53.11 -7.19 24.31
N LYS A 208 53.65 -7.97 23.35
CA LYS A 208 52.99 -8.35 22.11
C LYS A 208 51.78 -9.28 22.37
N VAL A 209 51.92 -10.27 23.26
CA VAL A 209 50.86 -11.16 23.65
C VAL A 209 49.75 -10.40 24.40
N SER A 210 50.16 -9.47 25.29
CA SER A 210 49.18 -8.61 25.99
C SER A 210 48.38 -7.72 25.02
N LEU A 211 49.06 -7.22 23.97
CA LEU A 211 48.41 -6.44 22.94
C LEU A 211 47.40 -7.30 22.10
N LEU A 212 47.78 -8.52 21.74
CA LEU A 212 46.87 -9.46 21.06
C LEU A 212 45.63 -9.77 21.90
N LYS A 213 45.80 -10.04 23.20
CA LYS A 213 44.68 -10.27 24.15
C LYS A 213 43.70 -9.08 24.13
N LYS A 214 44.22 -7.86 24.20
CA LYS A 214 43.40 -6.64 24.13
C LYS A 214 42.67 -6.51 22.80
N HIS A 215 43.35 -6.79 21.68
CA HIS A 215 42.72 -6.71 20.35
C HIS A 215 41.65 -7.78 20.14
N LEU A 216 41.87 -9.02 20.62
CA LEU A 216 40.88 -10.10 20.58
C LEU A 216 39.66 -9.74 21.40
N ALA A 217 39.81 -9.30 22.65
CA ALA A 217 38.70 -8.90 23.49
C ALA A 217 37.86 -7.77 22.85
N ASN A 218 38.54 -6.77 22.26
CA ASN A 218 37.83 -5.71 21.53
C ASN A 218 37.09 -6.24 20.29
N ALA A 219 37.74 -7.12 19.50
CA ALA A 219 37.13 -7.68 18.30
C ALA A 219 35.88 -8.53 18.63
N VAL A 220 35.95 -9.32 19.70
CA VAL A 220 34.80 -10.10 20.22
C VAL A 220 33.65 -9.17 20.60
N ALA A 221 33.94 -8.09 21.35
CA ALA A 221 32.91 -7.11 21.73
C ALA A 221 32.26 -6.42 20.51
N GLN A 222 33.09 -5.98 19.55
CA GLN A 222 32.59 -5.33 18.34
C GLN A 222 31.82 -6.28 17.43
N LEU A 223 32.26 -7.53 17.30
CA LEU A 223 31.56 -8.55 16.53
C LEU A 223 30.15 -8.85 17.11
N GLY A 224 30.02 -8.86 18.43
CA GLY A 224 28.71 -8.95 19.09
C GLY A 224 27.78 -7.81 18.67
N LEU A 225 28.28 -6.57 18.64
CA LEU A 225 27.50 -5.41 18.19
C LEU A 225 27.13 -5.50 16.70
N ALA A 226 28.06 -5.93 15.83
CA ALA A 226 27.78 -6.11 14.40
C ALA A 226 26.74 -7.22 14.15
N THR A 227 26.83 -8.33 14.88
CA THR A 227 25.83 -9.41 14.78
C THR A 227 24.44 -8.93 15.21
N THR A 228 24.35 -8.23 16.35
CA THR A 228 23.09 -7.63 16.79
C THR A 228 22.54 -6.63 15.77
N ALA A 229 23.38 -5.78 15.18
CA ALA A 229 22.96 -4.86 14.12
C ALA A 229 22.52 -5.60 12.86
N GLY A 230 23.13 -6.74 12.52
CA GLY A 230 22.73 -7.61 11.41
C GLY A 230 21.39 -8.28 11.60
N GLU A 231 21.03 -8.60 12.84
CA GLU A 231 19.76 -9.21 13.23
C GLU A 231 18.57 -8.24 13.13
N LEU A 232 18.82 -6.93 13.15
CA LEU A 232 17.75 -5.95 12.99
C LEU A 232 17.11 -6.07 11.60
N PRO A 233 15.82 -5.76 11.47
CA PRO A 233 15.12 -5.78 10.17
C PRO A 233 15.83 -4.88 9.15
N ASP A 234 15.77 -5.26 7.86
CA ASP A 234 16.29 -4.42 6.78
C ASP A 234 15.51 -3.11 6.68
N PRO A 235 16.16 -1.94 6.85
CA PRO A 235 15.48 -0.65 6.83
C PRO A 235 14.68 -0.39 5.54
N LYS A 236 15.20 -0.80 4.39
CA LYS A 236 14.48 -0.62 3.10
C LYS A 236 13.22 -1.46 3.04
N ARG A 237 13.27 -2.67 3.58
CA ARG A 237 12.11 -3.55 3.65
C ARG A 237 11.03 -2.96 4.55
N GLU A 238 11.40 -2.53 5.77
CA GLU A 238 10.44 -1.97 6.73
C GLU A 238 9.81 -0.67 6.22
N MET A 239 10.61 0.25 5.69
CA MET A 239 10.09 1.47 5.05
C MET A 239 9.14 1.16 3.91
N ARG A 240 9.47 0.17 3.06
CA ARG A 240 8.62 -0.24 1.94
C ARG A 240 7.30 -0.84 2.41
N LEU A 241 7.31 -1.67 3.46
CA LEU A 241 6.09 -2.28 4.02
C LEU A 241 5.17 -1.21 4.61
N LEU A 242 5.69 -0.26 5.38
CA LEU A 242 4.91 0.84 5.92
C LEU A 242 4.29 1.70 4.80
N LEU A 243 5.08 2.08 3.79
CA LEU A 243 4.58 2.88 2.67
C LEU A 243 3.57 2.13 1.81
N ALA A 244 3.69 0.81 1.69
CA ALA A 244 2.70 -0.01 0.99
C ALA A 244 1.33 0.02 1.68
N GLN A 245 1.29 -0.01 3.02
CA GLN A 245 0.05 0.10 3.80
C GLN A 245 -0.58 1.50 3.73
N ARG A 246 0.24 2.53 3.54
CA ARG A 246 -0.22 3.93 3.46
C ARG A 246 -0.55 4.39 2.04
N ALA A 247 -0.18 3.60 1.03
CA ALA A 247 -0.42 3.97 -0.36
C ALA A 247 -1.93 3.98 -0.66
N PRO A 248 -2.45 5.07 -1.29
CA PRO A 248 -3.86 5.13 -1.63
C PRO A 248 -4.23 4.04 -2.63
N GLU A 249 -5.39 3.46 -2.45
CA GLU A 249 -5.97 2.51 -3.38
C GLU A 249 -6.67 3.21 -4.53
N PHE A 250 -6.70 2.54 -5.69
CA PHE A 250 -7.46 3.00 -6.85
C PHE A 250 -8.81 2.31 -6.86
N ILE A 251 -9.89 3.06 -6.66
CA ILE A 251 -11.24 2.54 -6.75
C ILE A 251 -11.95 3.07 -7.99
N LEU A 252 -12.51 2.15 -8.79
CA LEU A 252 -13.15 2.46 -10.06
C LEU A 252 -14.66 2.52 -9.90
N PHE A 253 -15.22 3.70 -10.10
CA PHE A 253 -16.66 3.95 -10.13
C PHE A 253 -17.14 3.93 -11.59
N THR A 254 -18.02 2.99 -11.90
CA THR A 254 -18.54 2.72 -13.25
C THR A 254 -20.02 3.02 -13.35
N ASP A 255 -20.59 2.91 -14.57
CA ASP A 255 -22.02 3.03 -14.78
C ASP A 255 -22.83 2.01 -13.98
N ASN A 256 -22.27 0.82 -13.73
CA ASN A 256 -22.93 -0.21 -12.94
C ASN A 256 -23.08 0.16 -11.45
N ASP A 257 -22.31 1.13 -10.96
CA ASP A 257 -22.32 1.59 -9.56
C ASP A 257 -23.18 2.84 -9.35
N ARG A 258 -23.63 3.49 -10.45
CA ARG A 258 -24.19 4.84 -10.41
C ARG A 258 -25.65 4.92 -10.01
N GLU A 259 -26.49 4.01 -10.51
CA GLU A 259 -27.93 4.21 -10.48
C GLU A 259 -28.59 3.31 -9.45
N LEU A 260 -29.03 3.92 -8.36
CA LEU A 260 -30.03 3.31 -7.49
C LEU A 260 -31.36 3.25 -8.23
N ALA A 261 -31.93 2.06 -8.34
CA ALA A 261 -33.28 1.91 -8.85
C ALA A 261 -34.30 2.39 -7.80
N GLU A 262 -35.47 2.82 -8.27
CA GLU A 262 -36.58 3.22 -7.41
C GLU A 262 -37.09 2.07 -6.56
N ASN A 263 -37.12 0.85 -7.14
CA ASN A 263 -37.70 -0.32 -6.52
C ASN A 263 -36.82 -1.54 -6.67
N TYR A 264 -36.75 -2.35 -5.60
CA TYR A 264 -36.04 -3.64 -5.59
C TYR A 264 -36.97 -4.71 -5.00
N ASN A 265 -37.30 -5.75 -5.78
CA ASN A 265 -38.07 -6.89 -5.30
C ASN A 265 -37.17 -7.95 -4.65
N LEU A 266 -36.97 -7.87 -3.34
CA LEU A 266 -36.17 -8.84 -2.58
C LEU A 266 -36.88 -10.18 -2.39
N GLY A 267 -38.15 -10.32 -2.82
CA GLY A 267 -38.82 -11.60 -2.98
C GLY A 267 -38.19 -12.47 -4.06
N ASP A 268 -37.55 -11.86 -5.07
CA ASP A 268 -36.71 -12.57 -6.03
C ASP A 268 -35.43 -13.07 -5.38
N GLU A 269 -35.26 -14.39 -5.38
CA GLU A 269 -34.09 -15.06 -4.78
C GLU A 269 -32.76 -14.69 -5.48
N ASN A 270 -32.81 -14.54 -6.80
CA ASN A 270 -31.61 -14.16 -7.55
C ASN A 270 -31.13 -12.74 -7.17
N LEU A 271 -32.07 -11.79 -7.08
CA LEU A 271 -31.75 -10.42 -6.66
C LEU A 271 -31.26 -10.39 -5.22
N ARG A 272 -31.85 -11.18 -4.33
CA ARG A 272 -31.48 -11.26 -2.92
C ARG A 272 -30.08 -11.84 -2.71
N ASN A 273 -29.73 -12.89 -3.47
CA ASN A 273 -28.43 -13.55 -3.38
C ASN A 273 -27.32 -12.77 -4.11
N ASN A 274 -27.65 -12.05 -5.19
CA ASN A 274 -26.72 -11.27 -5.99
C ASN A 274 -27.28 -9.85 -6.24
N PRO A 275 -27.35 -8.99 -5.21
CA PRO A 275 -27.85 -7.64 -5.38
C PRO A 275 -26.93 -6.83 -6.31
N PRO A 276 -27.49 -5.99 -7.20
CA PRO A 276 -26.70 -5.10 -8.02
C PRO A 276 -25.85 -4.17 -7.15
N ALA A 277 -24.71 -3.71 -7.67
CA ALA A 277 -23.74 -2.93 -6.91
C ALA A 277 -24.35 -1.72 -6.17
N PRO A 278 -25.23 -0.90 -6.77
CA PRO A 278 -25.83 0.22 -6.05
C PRO A 278 -26.68 -0.21 -4.84
N LEU A 279 -27.49 -1.28 -4.99
CA LEU A 279 -28.26 -1.82 -3.86
C LEU A 279 -27.36 -2.40 -2.79
N ARG A 280 -26.33 -3.16 -3.17
CA ARG A 280 -25.37 -3.73 -2.22
C ARG A 280 -24.67 -2.63 -1.42
N ASN A 281 -24.22 -1.55 -2.09
CA ASN A 281 -23.60 -0.41 -1.46
C ASN A 281 -24.56 0.29 -0.49
N LEU A 282 -25.82 0.53 -0.90
CA LEU A 282 -26.84 1.13 -0.03
C LEU A 282 -27.11 0.26 1.22
N LEU A 283 -27.23 -1.04 1.06
CA LEU A 283 -27.45 -1.97 2.17
C LEU A 283 -26.23 -2.01 3.13
N THR A 284 -25.01 -1.90 2.57
CA THR A 284 -23.78 -1.79 3.38
C THR A 284 -23.76 -0.48 4.17
N VAL A 285 -24.14 0.65 3.56
CA VAL A 285 -24.30 1.93 4.26
C VAL A 285 -25.31 1.81 5.40
N ALA A 286 -26.42 1.11 5.15
CA ALA A 286 -27.50 0.86 6.11
C ALA A 286 -27.14 -0.21 7.18
N GLU A 287 -25.95 -0.80 7.13
CA GLU A 287 -25.51 -1.88 8.03
C GLU A 287 -26.50 -3.07 8.07
N THR A 288 -27.02 -3.44 6.91
CA THR A 288 -27.99 -4.53 6.76
C THR A 288 -27.69 -5.38 5.52
N THR A 289 -28.48 -6.43 5.31
CA THR A 289 -28.38 -7.31 4.14
C THR A 289 -29.73 -7.46 3.44
N ALA A 290 -29.72 -7.81 2.16
CA ALA A 290 -30.95 -8.09 1.40
C ALA A 290 -31.80 -9.19 2.05
N TYR A 291 -31.15 -10.19 2.63
CA TYR A 291 -31.83 -11.26 3.35
C TYR A 291 -32.54 -10.77 4.62
N THR A 292 -31.85 -9.93 5.43
CA THR A 292 -32.44 -9.35 6.66
C THR A 292 -33.68 -8.51 6.36
N VAL A 293 -33.59 -7.69 5.30
CA VAL A 293 -34.70 -6.84 4.86
C VAL A 293 -35.90 -7.69 4.38
N TRP A 294 -35.61 -8.69 3.55
CA TRP A 294 -36.65 -9.63 3.08
C TRP A 294 -37.28 -10.40 4.24
N ALA A 295 -36.49 -10.95 5.15
CA ALA A 295 -37.01 -11.71 6.29
C ALA A 295 -37.94 -10.89 7.17
N ALA A 296 -37.60 -9.61 7.41
CA ALA A 296 -38.50 -8.70 8.15
C ALA A 296 -39.81 -8.42 7.40
N SER A 297 -39.75 -8.26 6.07
CA SER A 297 -40.94 -7.98 5.25
C SER A 297 -41.91 -9.16 5.13
N VAL A 298 -41.43 -10.40 5.27
CA VAL A 298 -42.25 -11.62 5.22
C VAL A 298 -42.58 -12.20 6.61
N SER A 299 -42.08 -11.59 7.68
CA SER A 299 -42.29 -12.05 9.07
C SER A 299 -43.74 -12.03 9.52
N GLY A 300 -44.60 -11.28 8.83
CA GLY A 300 -45.99 -11.06 9.22
C GLY A 300 -46.18 -10.10 10.42
N ASP A 301 -45.06 -9.60 11.00
CA ASP A 301 -45.10 -8.63 12.12
C ASP A 301 -44.74 -7.21 11.63
N PRO A 302 -45.74 -6.30 11.55
CA PRO A 302 -45.50 -4.91 11.12
C PRO A 302 -44.53 -4.14 12.05
N ALA A 303 -44.44 -4.53 13.31
CA ALA A 303 -43.53 -3.84 14.27
C ALA A 303 -42.08 -4.16 13.96
N ILE A 304 -41.74 -5.38 13.62
CA ILE A 304 -40.40 -5.80 13.19
C ILE A 304 -39.98 -5.02 11.94
N MET A 305 -40.87 -5.00 10.93
CA MET A 305 -40.59 -4.31 9.66
C MET A 305 -40.36 -2.81 9.87
N ARG A 306 -41.23 -2.12 10.62
CA ARG A 306 -41.09 -0.69 10.91
C ARG A 306 -39.89 -0.38 11.75
N THR A 307 -39.49 -1.24 12.69
CA THR A 307 -38.28 -1.08 13.52
C THR A 307 -37.04 -1.15 12.65
N LEU A 308 -36.96 -2.11 11.75
CA LEU A 308 -35.84 -2.25 10.81
C LEU A 308 -35.79 -1.05 9.86
N GLU A 309 -36.91 -0.64 9.26
CA GLU A 309 -36.98 0.52 8.38
C GLU A 309 -36.47 1.80 9.04
N ARG A 310 -36.90 2.09 10.29
CA ARG A 310 -36.40 3.25 11.05
C ARG A 310 -34.91 3.16 11.33
N LYS A 311 -34.40 1.97 11.66
CA LYS A 311 -32.97 1.77 11.89
C LYS A 311 -32.18 2.03 10.61
N ILE A 312 -32.60 1.47 9.49
CA ILE A 312 -32.00 1.68 8.17
C ILE A 312 -31.93 3.17 7.83
N ASN A 313 -33.06 3.88 7.91
CA ASN A 313 -33.16 5.29 7.56
C ASN A 313 -32.35 6.18 8.50
N ALA A 314 -32.29 5.88 9.78
CA ALA A 314 -31.45 6.61 10.73
C ALA A 314 -29.95 6.44 10.41
N THR A 315 -29.50 5.21 10.12
CA THR A 315 -28.11 4.93 9.77
C THR A 315 -27.70 5.56 8.44
N ILE A 316 -28.57 5.47 7.43
CA ILE A 316 -28.33 6.12 6.12
C ILE A 316 -28.22 7.64 6.30
N ARG A 317 -29.15 8.24 7.03
CA ARG A 317 -29.16 9.69 7.27
C ARG A 317 -27.88 10.15 7.93
N GLU A 318 -27.44 9.49 9.00
CA GLU A 318 -26.22 9.82 9.72
C GLU A 318 -24.98 9.86 8.79
N LYS A 319 -24.90 8.93 7.84
CA LYS A 319 -23.75 8.79 6.93
C LYS A 319 -23.84 9.65 5.66
N ILE A 320 -25.03 9.85 5.10
CA ILE A 320 -25.22 10.55 3.82
C ILE A 320 -25.40 12.07 4.01
N GLU A 321 -26.16 12.51 5.03
CA GLU A 321 -26.45 13.94 5.24
C GLU A 321 -25.18 14.82 5.26
N PRO A 322 -24.05 14.43 5.92
CA PRO A 322 -22.84 15.24 5.94
C PRO A 322 -22.16 15.41 4.58
N MET A 323 -22.41 14.52 3.63
CA MET A 323 -21.76 14.52 2.32
C MET A 323 -22.40 15.48 1.32
N TRP A 324 -23.65 15.90 1.54
CA TRP A 324 -24.38 16.78 0.64
C TRP A 324 -24.64 18.15 1.28
N THR A 325 -23.85 19.14 0.89
CA THR A 325 -23.88 20.49 1.50
C THR A 325 -24.79 21.50 0.79
N GLN A 326 -25.35 21.15 -0.40
CA GLN A 326 -26.17 22.10 -1.19
C GLN A 326 -27.62 22.19 -0.71
N ALA A 327 -28.15 21.11 -0.16
CA ALA A 327 -29.48 21.03 0.45
C ALA A 327 -29.44 19.89 1.48
N ARG A 328 -30.19 20.03 2.58
CA ARG A 328 -30.28 18.93 3.55
C ARG A 328 -31.26 17.89 3.05
N LEU A 329 -30.71 16.80 2.53
CA LEU A 329 -31.50 15.66 2.06
C LEU A 329 -30.82 14.34 2.44
N THR A 330 -31.63 13.27 2.44
CA THR A 330 -31.17 11.91 2.70
C THR A 330 -31.92 10.92 1.82
N ILE A 331 -31.38 9.72 1.69
CA ILE A 331 -32.10 8.59 1.14
C ILE A 331 -33.08 8.10 2.22
N ASP A 332 -34.32 7.90 1.85
CA ASP A 332 -35.38 7.30 2.66
C ASP A 332 -35.82 5.99 2.02
N VAL A 333 -35.72 4.91 2.77
CA VAL A 333 -36.06 3.56 2.32
C VAL A 333 -37.41 3.15 2.92
N THR A 334 -38.33 2.72 2.11
CA THR A 334 -39.61 2.18 2.55
C THR A 334 -39.65 0.67 2.32
N LEU A 335 -40.04 -0.08 3.34
CA LEU A 335 -40.15 -1.52 3.29
C LEU A 335 -41.64 -1.90 3.15
N ASN A 336 -42.00 -2.60 2.06
CA ASN A 336 -43.32 -3.09 1.83
C ASN A 336 -43.41 -4.60 2.04
N GLN A 337 -44.63 -5.08 2.29
CA GLN A 337 -44.88 -6.50 2.41
C GLN A 337 -44.50 -7.26 1.13
N GLY A 338 -44.01 -8.49 1.28
CA GLY A 338 -43.60 -9.32 0.14
C GLY A 338 -42.14 -9.04 -0.33
N GLY A 339 -41.38 -8.18 0.37
CA GLY A 339 -39.99 -7.95 0.05
C GLY A 339 -39.73 -6.83 -0.93
N LEU A 340 -40.70 -5.96 -1.20
CA LEU A 340 -40.48 -4.78 -2.03
C LEU A 340 -39.83 -3.68 -1.19
N LEU A 341 -38.64 -3.25 -1.63
CA LEU A 341 -37.86 -2.14 -1.07
C LEU A 341 -37.93 -0.96 -2.04
N GLU A 342 -38.46 0.17 -1.58
CA GLU A 342 -38.55 1.42 -2.33
C GLU A 342 -37.47 2.39 -1.88
N VAL A 343 -36.87 3.11 -2.82
CA VAL A 343 -35.81 4.09 -2.56
C VAL A 343 -36.33 5.48 -2.91
N ASN A 344 -36.43 6.31 -1.90
CA ASN A 344 -36.95 7.66 -1.98
C ASN A 344 -35.89 8.67 -1.52
N ILE A 345 -36.16 9.96 -1.75
CA ILE A 345 -35.35 11.07 -1.26
C ILE A 345 -36.23 11.92 -0.35
N GLN A 346 -35.78 12.09 0.90
CA GLN A 346 -36.40 12.97 1.89
C GLN A 346 -35.65 14.31 1.94
N GLU A 347 -36.38 15.42 1.87
CA GLU A 347 -35.88 16.76 2.12
C GLU A 347 -36.02 17.08 3.61
N ILE A 348 -34.90 17.21 4.32
CA ILE A 348 -34.90 17.31 5.80
C ILE A 348 -35.42 18.66 6.28
N ASP A 349 -35.11 19.73 5.53
CA ASP A 349 -35.53 21.10 5.89
C ASP A 349 -36.88 21.51 5.30
N SER A 350 -37.54 20.63 4.54
CA SER A 350 -38.89 20.90 4.05
C SER A 350 -39.89 20.88 5.21
N PRO A 351 -40.68 21.95 5.42
CA PRO A 351 -41.72 21.98 6.47
C PRO A 351 -42.75 20.88 6.28
N ASP A 352 -42.94 20.37 5.04
CA ASP A 352 -43.90 19.37 4.69
C ASP A 352 -43.34 17.94 4.72
N TYR A 353 -42.05 17.77 5.14
CA TYR A 353 -41.37 16.46 5.14
C TYR A 353 -41.48 15.73 3.80
N THR A 354 -41.30 16.47 2.71
CA THR A 354 -41.52 15.96 1.36
C THR A 354 -40.64 14.79 1.05
N VAL A 355 -41.24 13.66 0.69
CA VAL A 355 -40.56 12.46 0.19
C VAL A 355 -40.90 12.28 -1.27
N THR A 356 -39.93 12.06 -2.12
CA THR A 356 -40.10 11.87 -3.56
C THR A 356 -39.35 10.66 -4.06
N PRO A 357 -39.88 9.90 -5.02
CA PRO A 357 -39.14 8.80 -5.63
C PRO A 357 -37.79 9.25 -6.18
N ILE A 358 -36.74 8.42 -6.03
CA ILE A 358 -35.41 8.74 -6.53
C ILE A 358 -35.40 8.95 -8.06
N ALA A 359 -36.31 8.28 -8.79
CA ALA A 359 -36.44 8.41 -10.25
C ALA A 359 -36.88 9.81 -10.70
N GLU A 360 -37.59 10.58 -9.87
CA GLU A 360 -38.01 11.94 -10.17
C GLU A 360 -36.88 12.99 -9.95
N ARG A 361 -35.75 12.58 -9.38
CA ARG A 361 -34.63 13.45 -9.12
C ARG A 361 -33.71 13.58 -10.32
N SER A 362 -32.94 14.66 -10.33
CA SER A 362 -31.96 14.91 -11.41
C SER A 362 -30.89 13.80 -11.48
N ASP A 363 -30.43 13.50 -12.69
CA ASP A 363 -29.34 12.53 -12.93
C ASP A 363 -28.09 12.82 -12.10
N GLY A 364 -27.78 14.11 -11.90
CA GLY A 364 -26.63 14.52 -11.09
C GLY A 364 -26.77 14.18 -9.61
N LEU A 365 -28.00 14.28 -9.03
CA LEU A 365 -28.25 13.88 -7.65
C LEU A 365 -28.22 12.36 -7.51
N ARG A 366 -28.83 11.63 -8.43
CA ARG A 366 -28.82 10.16 -8.44
C ARG A 366 -27.41 9.60 -8.52
N ALA A 367 -26.60 10.13 -9.44
CA ALA A 367 -25.19 9.76 -9.57
C ALA A 367 -24.35 10.10 -8.32
N PHE A 368 -24.62 11.25 -7.69
CA PHE A 368 -23.96 11.62 -6.44
C PHE A 368 -24.29 10.66 -5.30
N LEU A 369 -25.57 10.32 -5.13
CA LEU A 369 -25.99 9.38 -4.08
C LEU A 369 -25.41 7.98 -4.29
N GLY A 370 -25.37 7.50 -5.55
CA GLY A 370 -24.68 6.27 -5.92
C GLY A 370 -23.19 6.31 -5.54
N LEU A 371 -22.52 7.42 -5.85
CA LEU A 371 -21.11 7.62 -5.49
C LEU A 371 -20.90 7.70 -3.96
N ALA A 372 -21.77 8.39 -3.24
CA ALA A 372 -21.71 8.49 -1.78
C ALA A 372 -21.86 7.10 -1.13
N CYS A 373 -22.86 6.33 -1.55
CA CYS A 373 -23.04 4.95 -1.08
C CYS A 373 -21.83 4.07 -1.41
N PHE A 374 -21.27 4.20 -2.62
CA PHE A 374 -20.08 3.47 -3.05
C PHE A 374 -18.85 3.79 -2.17
N LEU A 375 -18.57 5.06 -1.91
CA LEU A 375 -17.43 5.50 -1.09
C LEU A 375 -17.55 5.06 0.37
N ILE A 376 -18.74 5.20 0.96
CA ILE A 376 -18.98 4.76 2.35
C ILE A 376 -18.86 3.24 2.45
N ALA A 377 -19.44 2.50 1.48
CA ALA A 377 -19.38 1.05 1.47
C ALA A 377 -17.95 0.49 1.29
N ALA A 378 -17.09 1.20 0.58
CA ALA A 378 -15.69 0.83 0.40
C ALA A 378 -14.90 0.86 1.72
N ASN A 379 -15.26 1.73 2.67
CA ASN A 379 -14.71 1.83 4.03
C ASN A 379 -13.17 1.72 4.10
N LEU A 380 -12.47 2.45 3.24
CA LEU A 380 -11.02 2.36 3.11
C LEU A 380 -10.30 3.12 4.25
N PRO A 381 -9.20 2.57 4.78
CA PRO A 381 -8.44 3.19 5.88
C PRO A 381 -7.73 4.47 5.46
N THR A 382 -7.41 4.62 4.17
CA THR A 382 -6.78 5.81 3.58
C THR A 382 -7.67 6.38 2.49
N PRO A 383 -7.69 7.72 2.28
CA PRO A 383 -8.43 8.33 1.19
C PRO A 383 -8.00 7.71 -0.16
N PRO A 384 -8.92 7.11 -0.93
CA PRO A 384 -8.59 6.46 -2.19
C PRO A 384 -8.37 7.46 -3.31
N VAL A 385 -7.69 7.01 -4.38
CA VAL A 385 -7.75 7.70 -5.68
C VAL A 385 -8.99 7.21 -6.41
N LEU A 386 -10.01 8.07 -6.47
CA LEU A 386 -11.26 7.78 -7.14
C LEU A 386 -11.10 7.88 -8.66
N LEU A 387 -11.39 6.79 -9.35
CA LEU A 387 -11.38 6.70 -10.80
C LEU A 387 -12.84 6.71 -11.30
N ILE A 388 -13.21 7.73 -12.08
CA ILE A 388 -14.58 7.87 -12.61
C ILE A 388 -14.54 7.71 -14.13
N ASP A 389 -15.18 6.66 -14.64
CA ASP A 389 -15.38 6.49 -16.09
C ASP A 389 -16.62 7.26 -16.54
N GLU A 390 -16.56 7.90 -17.70
CA GLU A 390 -17.64 8.70 -18.30
C GLU A 390 -18.20 9.82 -17.39
N ALA A 391 -17.33 10.54 -16.71
CA ALA A 391 -17.70 11.63 -15.79
C ALA A 391 -18.54 12.74 -16.47
N GLU A 392 -18.42 12.89 -17.82
CA GLU A 392 -19.15 13.88 -18.59
C GLU A 392 -20.67 13.66 -18.65
N ARG A 393 -21.13 12.44 -18.45
CA ARG A 393 -22.57 12.16 -18.55
C ARG A 393 -23.39 12.87 -17.48
N ASN A 394 -22.87 12.97 -16.24
CA ASN A 394 -23.70 13.44 -15.12
C ASN A 394 -23.01 14.43 -14.15
N LEU A 395 -21.69 14.46 -14.06
CA LEU A 395 -20.97 15.29 -13.08
C LEU A 395 -20.47 16.63 -13.66
N LEU A 396 -20.16 16.69 -14.95
CA LEU A 396 -19.49 17.85 -15.57
C LEU A 396 -20.46 18.89 -16.19
N ARG A 397 -21.74 18.63 -16.34
CA ARG A 397 -22.69 19.66 -16.83
C ARG A 397 -22.73 20.93 -15.97
N ARG A 398 -22.24 20.89 -14.72
CA ARG A 398 -22.14 22.07 -13.82
C ARG A 398 -20.74 22.64 -13.67
N ALA A 399 -19.67 21.92 -14.02
CA ALA A 399 -18.30 22.44 -13.97
C ALA A 399 -18.04 23.54 -15.02
N SER A 400 -18.84 23.65 -16.07
CA SER A 400 -18.78 24.71 -17.06
C SER A 400 -19.18 26.10 -16.52
N ARG A 401 -19.66 26.22 -15.28
CA ARG A 401 -19.93 27.51 -14.61
C ARG A 401 -18.79 28.04 -13.77
N PHE A 402 -17.74 27.24 -13.54
CA PHE A 402 -16.48 27.71 -13.00
C PHE A 402 -15.59 28.07 -14.19
N GLY A 403 -15.33 29.35 -14.39
CA GLY A 403 -14.75 29.99 -15.55
C GLY A 403 -13.56 29.33 -16.26
N PRO A 404 -13.15 29.81 -17.44
CA PRO A 404 -12.21 29.13 -18.30
C PRO A 404 -10.79 29.21 -17.72
N CYS A 405 -10.39 28.18 -17.01
CA CYS A 405 -9.00 28.02 -16.62
C CYS A 405 -8.61 26.59 -16.91
N ILE A 406 -8.00 26.40 -18.05
CA ILE A 406 -6.88 25.48 -18.34
C ILE A 406 -6.83 25.33 -19.87
N LYS A 407 -5.89 26.08 -20.45
CA LYS A 407 -5.42 25.81 -21.82
C LYS A 407 -4.78 24.41 -21.85
N PRO A 408 -5.08 23.59 -22.86
CA PRO A 408 -4.42 22.29 -22.97
C PRO A 408 -2.94 22.55 -23.30
N ARG A 409 -2.05 22.07 -22.44
CA ARG A 409 -0.65 21.89 -22.78
C ARG A 409 -0.39 20.42 -23.04
N ALA A 410 0.04 20.21 -24.26
CA ALA A 410 0.88 19.15 -24.78
C ALA A 410 0.32 17.72 -24.83
N ALA A 411 0.08 17.31 -26.05
CA ALA A 411 0.02 15.96 -26.55
C ALA A 411 1.11 15.07 -25.94
N CYS A 412 0.70 13.91 -25.43
CA CYS A 412 1.58 12.76 -25.31
C CYS A 412 1.91 12.27 -26.72
N SER A 413 3.14 12.43 -27.15
CA SER A 413 3.72 11.75 -28.31
C SER A 413 4.20 10.35 -27.91
#